data_643207044409b7bd0e27fde9780b4719
#
_entry.id   643207044409b7bd0e27fde9780b4719
#
_cell.length_a   1.000
_cell.length_b   1.000
_cell.length_c   1.000
_cell.angle_alpha   90.00
_cell.angle_beta   90.00
_cell.angle_gamma   90.00
#
_symmetry.space_group_name_H-M   'P 1'
#
loop_
_entity.id
_entity.type
_entity.pdbx_description
1 polymer ?
#
loop_
_entity_poly.entity_id
_entity_poly.type
_entity_poly.pdbx_seq_one_letter_code
_entity_poly.pdbx_strand_id
1 'polypeptide(L)'
;KLTKLWSVPFAELRGVDAAEAAKLLAEDPLVVDLRAGQQLYGHQGGFVFAIDLSDAKQPKVSWKTNVEGDVSSMIAANGRLVVTTLDGRMHCFATGAVKPPVHRDAEPELPLEVPDWSGRVAKILEENNSGSAYCVSLGAGSGGLISELIRQSKMRVVVVDSDPKRVATLRQQYERLGLYGTRLVAHVGNPLAFELPPYMANLVVSESPEQLGLTTKPTAIAEVFRILRPYGGTAWLQGDGTQHVKIDAAVGKAKLAQAELKQGSDYSLLSRPGALTGSADWTHEYGDASNT
;
A
#
# COMPACT_ATOMS: atom_id res chain seq x y z
N LYS A 1 45.97 21.38 -16.50
CA LYS A 1 45.23 22.47 -17.18
C LYS A 1 44.20 21.81 -18.09
N LEU A 2 42.90 22.11 -17.89
CA LEU A 2 41.84 21.61 -18.77
C LEU A 2 41.79 22.45 -20.04
N THR A 3 41.65 21.79 -21.20
CA THR A 3 41.48 22.43 -22.49
C THR A 3 40.10 22.08 -23.03
N LYS A 4 39.33 23.10 -23.48
CA LYS A 4 38.04 22.91 -24.12
C LYS A 4 38.22 22.13 -25.43
N LEU A 5 37.60 20.96 -25.56
CA LEU A 5 37.67 20.14 -26.76
C LEU A 5 36.62 20.52 -27.79
N TRP A 6 35.38 20.77 -27.30
CA TRP A 6 34.22 21.10 -28.13
C TRP A 6 33.15 21.86 -27.34
N SER A 7 32.14 22.36 -28.01
CA SER A 7 30.90 22.84 -27.44
C SER A 7 29.77 22.70 -28.44
N VAL A 8 28.58 22.35 -27.97
CA VAL A 8 27.33 22.39 -28.73
C VAL A 8 26.51 23.54 -28.17
N PRO A 9 26.17 24.57 -28.97
CA PRO A 9 25.31 25.65 -28.50
C PRO A 9 23.92 25.13 -28.13
N PHE A 10 23.35 25.61 -27.03
CA PHE A 10 22.02 25.20 -26.62
C PHE A 10 20.93 25.56 -27.65
N ALA A 11 21.04 26.70 -28.29
CA ALA A 11 20.19 27.13 -29.40
C ALA A 11 20.14 26.09 -30.54
N GLU A 12 21.28 25.53 -30.92
CA GLU A 12 21.38 24.47 -31.93
C GLU A 12 20.78 23.16 -31.43
N LEU A 13 21.06 22.78 -30.19
CA LEU A 13 20.50 21.58 -29.53
C LEU A 13 18.95 21.63 -29.52
N ARG A 14 18.38 22.75 -29.12
CA ARG A 14 16.94 22.98 -29.07
C ARG A 14 16.33 23.20 -30.47
N GLY A 15 17.09 23.81 -31.38
CA GLY A 15 16.60 24.26 -32.70
C GLY A 15 15.77 25.55 -32.60
N VAL A 16 16.18 26.48 -31.74
CA VAL A 16 15.58 27.78 -31.49
C VAL A 16 16.61 28.90 -31.72
N ASP A 17 16.20 30.16 -31.75
CA ASP A 17 17.14 31.28 -31.80
C ASP A 17 17.84 31.55 -30.45
N ALA A 18 18.82 32.44 -30.47
CA ALA A 18 19.62 32.71 -29.27
C ALA A 18 18.85 33.41 -28.15
N ALA A 19 17.84 34.22 -28.48
CA ALA A 19 17.01 34.92 -27.48
C ALA A 19 16.08 33.96 -26.76
N GLU A 20 15.42 33.07 -27.51
CA GLU A 20 14.57 32.02 -26.96
C GLU A 20 15.38 31.00 -26.14
N ALA A 21 16.59 30.64 -26.64
CA ALA A 21 17.50 29.77 -25.89
C ALA A 21 17.91 30.35 -24.54
N ALA A 22 18.20 31.65 -24.48
CA ALA A 22 18.55 32.34 -23.23
C ALA A 22 17.39 32.36 -22.24
N LYS A 23 16.15 32.56 -22.72
CA LYS A 23 14.95 32.51 -21.91
C LYS A 23 14.73 31.11 -21.31
N LEU A 24 14.77 30.08 -22.12
CA LEU A 24 14.60 28.69 -21.68
C LEU A 24 15.64 28.26 -20.64
N LEU A 25 16.90 28.67 -20.80
CA LEU A 25 17.94 28.37 -19.82
C LEU A 25 17.80 29.14 -18.50
N ALA A 26 17.12 30.29 -18.51
CA ALA A 26 16.83 31.04 -17.30
C ALA A 26 15.65 30.43 -16.51
N GLU A 27 14.71 29.80 -17.19
CA GLU A 27 13.55 29.15 -16.58
C GLU A 27 13.90 27.76 -16.01
N ASP A 28 14.71 26.98 -16.73
CA ASP A 28 15.05 25.60 -16.34
C ASP A 28 16.48 25.25 -16.83
N PRO A 29 17.37 24.76 -15.96
CA PRO A 29 18.74 24.45 -16.33
C PRO A 29 18.82 23.20 -17.21
N LEU A 30 19.75 23.21 -18.15
CA LEU A 30 20.12 22.03 -18.91
C LEU A 30 20.89 21.04 -18.02
N VAL A 31 20.43 19.80 -17.97
CA VAL A 31 21.05 18.72 -17.22
C VAL A 31 21.64 17.69 -18.17
N VAL A 32 22.85 17.24 -17.86
CA VAL A 32 23.49 16.08 -18.50
C VAL A 32 23.44 14.93 -17.53
N ASP A 33 22.67 13.89 -17.88
CA ASP A 33 22.36 12.78 -16.95
C ASP A 33 23.40 11.66 -17.01
N LEU A 34 23.67 11.18 -18.22
CA LEU A 34 24.54 10.01 -18.37
C LEU A 34 25.25 9.94 -19.72
N ARG A 35 26.30 9.15 -19.72
CA ARG A 35 26.98 8.69 -20.94
C ARG A 35 26.82 7.18 -21.09
N ALA A 36 26.36 6.74 -22.25
CA ALA A 36 26.29 5.32 -22.60
C ALA A 36 26.98 5.08 -23.94
N GLY A 37 28.12 4.40 -23.92
CA GLY A 37 28.95 4.22 -25.09
C GLY A 37 29.41 5.55 -25.66
N GLN A 38 29.08 5.84 -26.92
CA GLN A 38 29.36 7.08 -27.60
C GLN A 38 28.21 8.10 -27.57
N GLN A 39 27.17 7.84 -26.79
CA GLN A 39 26.05 8.77 -26.63
C GLN A 39 26.10 9.45 -25.27
N LEU A 40 25.91 10.78 -25.28
CA LEU A 40 25.66 11.58 -24.09
C LEU A 40 24.20 11.97 -24.06
N TYR A 41 23.51 11.67 -22.96
CA TYR A 41 22.09 11.96 -22.78
C TYR A 41 21.89 13.06 -21.74
N GLY A 42 20.86 13.87 -21.96
CA GLY A 42 20.50 14.93 -21.05
C GLY A 42 19.07 15.42 -21.28
N HIS A 43 18.64 16.35 -20.43
CA HIS A 43 17.30 16.93 -20.48
C HIS A 43 17.26 18.39 -20.06
N GLN A 44 16.11 19.01 -20.32
CA GLN A 44 15.66 20.28 -19.77
C GLN A 44 14.13 20.21 -19.67
N GLY A 45 13.58 20.18 -18.44
CA GLY A 45 12.17 19.87 -18.26
C GLY A 45 11.80 18.55 -18.92
N GLY A 46 10.79 18.57 -19.76
CA GLY A 46 10.38 17.44 -20.61
C GLY A 46 11.15 17.24 -21.91
N PHE A 47 12.09 18.12 -22.24
CA PHE A 47 12.91 17.97 -23.44
C PHE A 47 14.10 17.05 -23.19
N VAL A 48 14.22 15.98 -23.97
CA VAL A 48 15.28 14.95 -23.88
C VAL A 48 16.11 14.98 -25.14
N PHE A 49 17.43 14.84 -25.00
CA PHE A 49 18.36 14.85 -26.13
C PHE A 49 19.46 13.81 -25.98
N ALA A 50 20.06 13.46 -27.12
CA ALA A 50 21.27 12.66 -27.19
C ALA A 50 22.29 13.33 -28.12
N ILE A 51 23.56 13.33 -27.71
CA ILE A 51 24.69 13.82 -28.47
C ILE A 51 25.61 12.65 -28.80
N ASP A 52 25.90 12.45 -30.06
CA ASP A 52 26.87 11.46 -30.53
C ASP A 52 28.29 12.00 -30.38
N LEU A 53 29.13 11.25 -29.68
CA LEU A 53 30.52 11.52 -29.38
C LEU A 53 31.47 10.62 -30.20
N SER A 54 31.00 9.95 -31.24
CA SER A 54 31.82 9.07 -32.09
C SER A 54 32.97 9.84 -32.78
N ASP A 55 32.71 11.10 -33.17
CA ASP A 55 33.74 12.05 -33.49
C ASP A 55 33.99 13.00 -32.31
N ALA A 56 35.07 12.76 -31.56
CA ALA A 56 35.43 13.56 -30.39
C ALA A 56 35.76 15.04 -30.70
N LYS A 57 35.94 15.41 -31.95
CA LYS A 57 36.17 16.80 -32.36
C LYS A 57 34.94 17.53 -32.84
N GLN A 58 33.93 16.78 -33.31
CA GLN A 58 32.68 17.31 -33.86
C GLN A 58 31.44 16.51 -33.34
N PRO A 59 31.09 16.64 -32.06
CA PRO A 59 29.92 15.99 -31.53
C PRO A 59 28.66 16.55 -32.22
N LYS A 60 27.68 15.67 -32.45
CA LYS A 60 26.44 16.02 -33.15
C LYS A 60 25.23 15.61 -32.35
N VAL A 61 24.20 16.42 -32.38
CA VAL A 61 22.88 16.02 -31.85
C VAL A 61 22.38 14.84 -32.67
N SER A 62 22.33 13.66 -32.08
CA SER A 62 21.93 12.42 -32.75
C SER A 62 20.42 12.17 -32.65
N TRP A 63 19.80 12.64 -31.56
CA TRP A 63 18.39 12.45 -31.32
C TRP A 63 17.86 13.47 -30.31
N LYS A 64 16.62 13.84 -30.45
CA LYS A 64 15.89 14.69 -29.50
C LYS A 64 14.39 14.46 -29.56
N THR A 65 13.72 14.62 -28.44
CA THR A 65 12.25 14.51 -28.32
C THR A 65 11.73 15.29 -27.11
N ASN A 66 10.41 15.44 -27.03
CA ASN A 66 9.75 15.86 -25.79
C ASN A 66 9.01 14.67 -25.18
N VAL A 67 9.08 14.55 -23.86
CA VAL A 67 8.25 13.66 -23.06
C VAL A 67 7.19 14.49 -22.32
N GLU A 68 6.13 13.84 -21.91
CA GLU A 68 5.11 14.44 -21.07
C GLU A 68 5.59 14.45 -19.63
N GLY A 69 5.61 15.62 -18.96
CA GLY A 69 6.14 15.82 -17.62
C GLY A 69 7.63 16.18 -17.59
N ASP A 70 8.11 16.66 -16.43
CA ASP A 70 9.51 17.03 -16.22
C ASP A 70 10.35 15.79 -15.91
N VAL A 71 11.50 15.66 -16.55
CA VAL A 71 12.40 14.52 -16.38
C VAL A 71 13.00 14.53 -14.98
N SER A 72 12.93 13.38 -14.31
CA SER A 72 13.54 13.14 -13.00
C SER A 72 14.85 12.39 -13.08
N SER A 73 14.93 11.37 -13.95
CA SER A 73 16.14 10.59 -14.16
C SER A 73 16.12 9.81 -15.47
N MET A 74 17.28 9.36 -15.89
CA MET A 74 17.45 8.51 -17.07
C MET A 74 18.36 7.32 -16.80
N ILE A 75 18.13 6.23 -17.50
CA ILE A 75 19.03 5.07 -17.55
C ILE A 75 19.12 4.53 -18.98
N ALA A 76 20.31 4.18 -19.42
CA ALA A 76 20.53 3.53 -20.71
C ALA A 76 21.07 2.11 -20.51
N ALA A 77 20.35 1.12 -21.01
CA ALA A 77 20.70 -0.29 -20.91
C ALA A 77 20.13 -1.09 -22.09
N ASN A 78 20.83 -2.10 -22.54
CA ASN A 78 20.35 -3.06 -23.57
C ASN A 78 19.80 -2.39 -24.84
N GLY A 79 20.42 -1.31 -25.31
CA GLY A 79 19.98 -0.56 -26.49
C GLY A 79 18.71 0.25 -26.29
N ARG A 80 18.32 0.52 -25.03
CA ARG A 80 17.15 1.31 -24.67
C ARG A 80 17.55 2.46 -23.78
N LEU A 81 16.86 3.58 -23.92
CA LEU A 81 16.87 4.69 -22.98
C LEU A 81 15.54 4.70 -22.23
N VAL A 82 15.59 4.61 -20.91
CA VAL A 82 14.42 4.75 -20.03
C VAL A 82 14.51 6.11 -19.35
N VAL A 83 13.44 6.86 -19.41
CA VAL A 83 13.30 8.22 -18.83
C VAL A 83 12.14 8.18 -17.87
N THR A 84 12.35 8.64 -16.65
CA THR A 84 11.28 8.81 -15.65
C THR A 84 11.00 10.28 -15.42
N THR A 85 9.76 10.64 -15.10
CA THR A 85 9.32 12.00 -14.88
C THR A 85 8.87 12.24 -13.43
N LEU A 86 8.84 13.47 -12.99
CA LEU A 86 8.44 13.86 -11.62
C LEU A 86 6.98 13.53 -11.32
N ASP A 87 6.13 13.47 -12.34
CA ASP A 87 4.72 13.07 -12.23
C ASP A 87 4.51 11.54 -12.27
N GLY A 88 5.60 10.74 -12.22
CA GLY A 88 5.57 9.29 -12.08
C GLY A 88 5.42 8.52 -13.40
N ARG A 89 5.59 9.14 -14.56
CA ARG A 89 5.60 8.44 -15.84
C ARG A 89 6.95 7.82 -16.15
N MET A 90 6.92 6.78 -16.97
CA MET A 90 8.11 6.12 -17.49
C MET A 90 8.03 6.01 -19.03
N HIS A 91 9.01 6.55 -19.71
CA HIS A 91 9.14 6.49 -21.17
C HIS A 91 10.31 5.59 -21.53
N CYS A 92 10.14 4.70 -22.51
CA CYS A 92 11.20 3.81 -22.99
C CYS A 92 11.40 4.02 -24.49
N PHE A 93 12.62 4.41 -24.87
CA PHE A 93 13.04 4.62 -26.25
C PHE A 93 14.00 3.50 -26.69
N ALA A 94 13.83 3.04 -27.92
CA ALA A 94 14.70 2.03 -28.54
C ALA A 94 14.95 2.39 -30.01
N THR A 95 16.00 1.83 -30.60
CA THR A 95 16.25 1.94 -32.03
C THR A 95 15.31 1.01 -32.80
N GLY A 96 14.71 1.50 -33.91
CA GLY A 96 13.79 0.74 -34.77
C GLY A 96 12.32 1.05 -34.54
N ALA A 97 11.49 0.70 -35.51
CA ALA A 97 10.04 0.89 -35.45
C ALA A 97 9.41 -0.24 -34.59
N VAL A 98 9.32 -0.02 -33.31
CA VAL A 98 8.58 -0.91 -32.40
C VAL A 98 7.21 -0.29 -32.14
N LYS A 99 6.12 -1.03 -32.45
CA LYS A 99 4.79 -0.69 -31.97
C LYS A 99 4.62 -1.37 -30.60
N PRO A 100 4.80 -0.65 -29.50
CA PRO A 100 4.69 -1.27 -28.17
C PRO A 100 3.27 -1.78 -27.97
N PRO A 101 3.08 -2.97 -27.37
CA PRO A 101 1.77 -3.38 -26.93
C PRO A 101 1.28 -2.43 -25.85
N VAL A 102 0.02 -2.03 -25.93
CA VAL A 102 -0.61 -1.24 -24.85
C VAL A 102 -1.04 -2.21 -23.76
N HIS A 103 -0.32 -2.21 -22.66
CA HIS A 103 -0.74 -2.90 -21.45
C HIS A 103 -1.57 -1.90 -20.63
N ARG A 104 -2.80 -2.27 -20.36
CA ARG A 104 -3.64 -1.58 -19.38
C ARG A 104 -3.85 -2.53 -18.23
N ASP A 105 -3.65 -2.05 -17.02
CA ASP A 105 -4.07 -2.80 -15.85
C ASP A 105 -5.58 -3.00 -15.95
N ALA A 106 -6.03 -4.23 -15.74
CA ALA A 106 -7.45 -4.50 -15.61
C ALA A 106 -7.97 -3.75 -14.38
N GLU A 107 -9.16 -3.15 -14.50
CA GLU A 107 -9.81 -2.60 -13.32
C GLU A 107 -10.05 -3.74 -12.30
N PRO A 108 -9.77 -3.50 -11.00
CA PRO A 108 -10.00 -4.51 -9.98
C PRO A 108 -11.47 -4.93 -9.94
N GLU A 109 -11.71 -6.24 -9.92
CA GLU A 109 -13.03 -6.81 -9.80
C GLU A 109 -13.35 -7.14 -8.34
N LEU A 110 -14.60 -6.90 -7.94
CA LEU A 110 -15.06 -7.31 -6.61
C LEU A 110 -15.32 -8.83 -6.58
N PRO A 111 -15.07 -9.50 -5.45
CA PRO A 111 -15.43 -10.90 -5.29
C PRO A 111 -16.93 -11.11 -5.44
N LEU A 112 -17.32 -12.30 -5.88
CA LEU A 112 -18.73 -12.68 -5.95
C LEU A 112 -19.39 -12.65 -4.55
N GLU A 113 -20.67 -12.36 -4.54
CA GLU A 113 -21.46 -12.40 -3.31
C GLU A 113 -21.49 -13.81 -2.69
N VAL A 114 -21.36 -13.86 -1.37
CA VAL A 114 -21.49 -15.10 -0.58
C VAL A 114 -22.72 -14.94 0.32
N PRO A 115 -23.89 -15.45 -0.11
CA PRO A 115 -25.19 -15.17 0.55
C PRO A 115 -25.21 -15.45 2.04
N ASP A 116 -24.59 -16.54 2.50
CA ASP A 116 -24.52 -16.91 3.92
C ASP A 116 -23.78 -15.90 4.77
N TRP A 117 -22.90 -15.09 4.18
CA TRP A 117 -22.10 -14.06 4.86
C TRP A 117 -22.61 -12.65 4.62
N SER A 118 -23.38 -12.42 3.56
CA SER A 118 -23.79 -11.07 3.13
C SER A 118 -24.49 -10.29 4.24
N GLY A 119 -25.52 -10.85 4.84
CA GLY A 119 -26.25 -10.20 5.94
C GLY A 119 -25.44 -10.08 7.24
N ARG A 120 -24.58 -11.08 7.54
CA ARG A 120 -23.72 -11.03 8.74
C ARG A 120 -22.69 -9.93 8.65
N VAL A 121 -22.05 -9.80 7.50
CA VAL A 121 -21.03 -8.76 7.27
C VAL A 121 -21.65 -7.37 7.27
N ALA A 122 -22.83 -7.18 6.70
CA ALA A 122 -23.56 -5.92 6.80
C ALA A 122 -23.73 -5.49 8.27
N LYS A 123 -24.15 -6.40 9.14
CA LYS A 123 -24.29 -6.16 10.57
C LYS A 123 -22.95 -5.88 11.27
N ILE A 124 -21.90 -6.63 10.95
CA ILE A 124 -20.54 -6.39 11.48
C ILE A 124 -20.07 -4.97 11.15
N LEU A 125 -20.27 -4.53 9.91
CA LEU A 125 -19.87 -3.21 9.45
C LEU A 125 -20.69 -2.08 10.08
N GLU A 126 -21.99 -2.30 10.30
CA GLU A 126 -22.88 -1.37 11.01
C GLU A 126 -22.40 -1.17 12.47
N GLU A 127 -22.16 -2.26 13.19
CA GLU A 127 -21.71 -2.21 14.59
C GLU A 127 -20.29 -1.65 14.74
N ASN A 128 -19.40 -1.85 13.76
CA ASN A 128 -18.04 -1.33 13.79
C ASN A 128 -17.94 0.15 13.38
N ASN A 129 -18.94 0.68 12.66
CA ASN A 129 -18.98 2.06 12.14
C ASN A 129 -17.70 2.50 11.38
N SER A 130 -17.02 1.58 10.70
CA SER A 130 -15.74 1.82 10.04
C SER A 130 -15.74 1.30 8.59
N GLY A 131 -16.16 2.12 7.64
CA GLY A 131 -16.22 1.75 6.22
C GLY A 131 -14.86 1.64 5.51
N SER A 132 -13.79 2.28 6.05
CA SER A 132 -12.46 2.27 5.44
C SER A 132 -11.38 2.27 6.52
N ALA A 133 -10.77 1.11 6.77
CA ALA A 133 -9.76 0.94 7.81
C ALA A 133 -9.07 -0.42 7.67
N TYR A 134 -8.21 -0.77 8.61
CA TYR A 134 -7.61 -2.11 8.65
C TYR A 134 -8.54 -3.09 9.38
N CYS A 135 -8.79 -4.23 8.70
CA CYS A 135 -9.38 -5.41 9.29
C CYS A 135 -8.35 -6.54 9.38
N VAL A 136 -8.26 -7.21 10.51
CA VAL A 136 -7.43 -8.40 10.69
C VAL A 136 -8.32 -9.63 10.77
N SER A 137 -8.15 -10.59 9.86
CA SER A 137 -8.78 -11.90 9.94
C SER A 137 -7.84 -12.92 10.57
N LEU A 138 -8.22 -13.43 11.73
CA LEU A 138 -7.52 -14.49 12.44
C LEU A 138 -7.96 -15.86 11.88
N GLY A 139 -7.29 -16.28 10.83
CA GLY A 139 -7.63 -17.41 9.98
C GLY A 139 -8.31 -16.98 8.69
N ALA A 140 -8.16 -17.79 7.65
CA ALA A 140 -8.83 -17.63 6.37
C ALA A 140 -10.31 -18.09 6.42
N GLY A 141 -10.65 -18.93 7.38
CA GLY A 141 -11.97 -19.50 7.50
C GLY A 141 -12.48 -20.18 6.24
N SER A 142 -13.73 -19.95 5.91
CA SER A 142 -14.35 -20.35 4.64
C SER A 142 -13.95 -19.46 3.45
N GLY A 143 -13.36 -18.29 3.72
CA GLY A 143 -13.12 -17.22 2.75
C GLY A 143 -14.35 -16.33 2.49
N GLY A 144 -15.54 -16.76 2.87
CA GLY A 144 -16.80 -16.05 2.63
C GLY A 144 -16.90 -14.74 3.40
N LEU A 145 -16.54 -14.76 4.67
CA LEU A 145 -16.46 -13.56 5.52
C LEU A 145 -15.51 -12.51 4.92
N ILE A 146 -14.32 -12.95 4.48
CA ILE A 146 -13.31 -12.07 3.88
C ILE A 146 -13.83 -11.47 2.58
N SER A 147 -14.45 -12.29 1.71
CA SER A 147 -15.01 -11.85 0.44
C SER A 147 -16.08 -10.78 0.63
N GLU A 148 -16.99 -10.98 1.56
CA GLU A 148 -18.04 -10.01 1.85
C GLU A 148 -17.53 -8.74 2.51
N LEU A 149 -16.53 -8.81 3.40
CA LEU A 149 -15.88 -7.61 3.95
C LEU A 149 -15.26 -6.74 2.86
N ILE A 150 -14.59 -7.35 1.88
CA ILE A 150 -13.99 -6.62 0.76
C ILE A 150 -15.07 -6.04 -0.16
N ARG A 151 -16.15 -6.80 -0.42
CA ARG A 151 -17.24 -6.39 -1.29
C ARG A 151 -18.05 -5.22 -0.71
N GLN A 152 -18.36 -5.28 0.58
CA GLN A 152 -19.27 -4.34 1.24
C GLN A 152 -18.59 -3.14 1.90
N SER A 153 -17.26 -3.10 1.96
CA SER A 153 -16.51 -2.01 2.59
C SER A 153 -15.34 -1.54 1.72
N LYS A 154 -14.63 -0.52 2.20
CA LYS A 154 -13.32 -0.11 1.67
C LYS A 154 -12.16 -0.54 2.57
N MET A 155 -12.40 -1.46 3.50
CA MET A 155 -11.35 -1.95 4.41
C MET A 155 -10.22 -2.65 3.66
N ARG A 156 -9.02 -2.56 4.24
CA ARG A 156 -7.85 -3.36 3.88
C ARG A 156 -7.79 -4.53 4.83
N VAL A 157 -7.85 -5.74 4.29
CA VAL A 157 -7.93 -6.97 5.08
C VAL A 157 -6.57 -7.64 5.14
N VAL A 158 -6.06 -7.83 6.35
CA VAL A 158 -4.86 -8.62 6.63
C VAL A 158 -5.30 -9.98 7.17
N VAL A 159 -4.99 -11.05 6.47
CA VAL A 159 -5.30 -12.42 6.85
C VAL A 159 -4.05 -13.10 7.37
N VAL A 160 -4.13 -13.73 8.53
CA VAL A 160 -3.07 -14.60 9.04
C VAL A 160 -3.66 -15.99 9.28
N ASP A 161 -3.14 -17.00 8.60
CA ASP A 161 -3.59 -18.39 8.72
C ASP A 161 -2.39 -19.35 8.77
N SER A 162 -2.47 -20.36 9.63
CA SER A 162 -1.40 -21.36 9.76
C SER A 162 -1.35 -22.36 8.60
N ASP A 163 -2.40 -22.47 7.80
CA ASP A 163 -2.45 -23.37 6.65
C ASP A 163 -1.93 -22.67 5.37
N PRO A 164 -0.74 -23.08 4.85
CA PRO A 164 -0.17 -22.48 3.66
C PRO A 164 -1.03 -22.67 2.40
N LYS A 165 -1.84 -23.72 2.34
CA LYS A 165 -2.72 -23.98 1.19
C LYS A 165 -3.87 -22.98 1.14
N ARG A 166 -4.51 -22.69 2.29
CA ARG A 166 -5.56 -21.67 2.39
C ARG A 166 -5.03 -20.29 2.02
N VAL A 167 -3.86 -19.94 2.54
CA VAL A 167 -3.19 -18.67 2.20
C VAL A 167 -2.89 -18.59 0.70
N ALA A 168 -2.34 -19.65 0.10
CA ALA A 168 -2.05 -19.68 -1.33
C ALA A 168 -3.31 -19.51 -2.19
N THR A 169 -4.41 -20.17 -1.81
CA THR A 169 -5.70 -20.04 -2.50
C THR A 169 -6.22 -18.61 -2.45
N LEU A 170 -6.20 -17.97 -1.28
CA LEU A 170 -6.59 -16.55 -1.15
C LEU A 170 -5.72 -15.64 -2.01
N ARG A 171 -4.40 -15.79 -1.96
CA ARG A 171 -3.48 -15.01 -2.78
C ARG A 171 -3.82 -15.11 -4.27
N GLN A 172 -3.98 -16.33 -4.79
CA GLN A 172 -4.34 -16.54 -6.19
C GLN A 172 -5.70 -15.95 -6.56
N GLN A 173 -6.69 -16.09 -5.70
CA GLN A 173 -8.03 -15.56 -5.94
C GLN A 173 -7.99 -14.04 -6.05
N TYR A 174 -7.37 -13.37 -5.08
CA TYR A 174 -7.34 -11.91 -5.02
C TYR A 174 -6.33 -11.27 -5.98
N GLU A 175 -5.31 -12.01 -6.41
CA GLU A 175 -4.44 -11.63 -7.52
C GLU A 175 -5.22 -11.54 -8.83
N ARG A 176 -6.05 -12.56 -9.14
CA ARG A 176 -6.89 -12.55 -10.34
C ARG A 176 -7.90 -11.42 -10.37
N LEU A 177 -8.37 -11.00 -9.20
CA LEU A 177 -9.30 -9.88 -9.06
C LEU A 177 -8.59 -8.51 -9.05
N GLY A 178 -7.25 -8.46 -9.10
CA GLY A 178 -6.47 -7.22 -8.99
C GLY A 178 -6.54 -6.55 -7.62
N LEU A 179 -6.92 -7.31 -6.56
CA LEU A 179 -7.14 -6.78 -5.21
C LEU A 179 -6.04 -7.19 -4.21
N TYR A 180 -5.16 -8.13 -4.58
CA TYR A 180 -4.06 -8.54 -3.71
C TYR A 180 -3.01 -7.43 -3.58
N GLY A 181 -2.54 -7.18 -2.37
CA GLY A 181 -1.60 -6.08 -2.06
C GLY A 181 -2.27 -4.72 -1.85
N THR A 182 -3.47 -4.48 -2.41
CA THR A 182 -4.20 -3.22 -2.28
C THR A 182 -5.36 -3.29 -1.28
N ARG A 183 -6.17 -4.35 -1.37
CA ARG A 183 -7.35 -4.57 -0.54
C ARG A 183 -7.21 -5.78 0.39
N LEU A 184 -6.38 -6.76 0.03
CA LEU A 184 -6.11 -7.95 0.82
C LEU A 184 -4.63 -8.31 0.76
N VAL A 185 -4.08 -8.69 1.92
CA VAL A 185 -2.83 -9.43 2.04
C VAL A 185 -3.05 -10.66 2.92
N ALA A 186 -2.38 -11.76 2.61
CA ALA A 186 -2.51 -13.00 3.38
C ALA A 186 -1.12 -13.56 3.73
N HIS A 187 -0.94 -13.91 4.99
CA HIS A 187 0.31 -14.41 5.54
C HIS A 187 0.15 -15.81 6.11
N VAL A 188 1.18 -16.65 5.91
CA VAL A 188 1.27 -17.96 6.58
C VAL A 188 1.88 -17.75 7.94
N GLY A 189 1.19 -18.15 9.01
CA GLY A 189 1.68 -18.03 10.37
C GLY A 189 0.62 -18.37 11.41
N ASN A 190 1.04 -18.47 12.65
CA ASN A 190 0.10 -18.59 13.77
C ASN A 190 -0.58 -17.21 13.98
N PRO A 191 -1.91 -17.08 13.86
CA PRO A 191 -2.61 -15.79 13.96
C PRO A 191 -2.34 -15.03 15.26
N LEU A 192 -2.10 -15.73 16.37
CA LEU A 192 -1.86 -15.13 17.67
C LEU A 192 -0.38 -14.93 18.02
N ALA A 193 0.53 -15.40 17.16
CA ALA A 193 1.98 -15.25 17.34
C ALA A 193 2.65 -14.58 16.14
N PHE A 194 1.88 -13.91 15.30
CA PHE A 194 2.37 -13.26 14.08
C PHE A 194 2.97 -11.86 14.32
N GLU A 195 2.95 -11.40 15.58
CA GLU A 195 3.53 -10.10 15.99
C GLU A 195 3.00 -8.89 15.20
N LEU A 196 1.69 -8.88 14.93
CA LEU A 196 1.04 -7.72 14.32
C LEU A 196 1.27 -6.46 15.17
N PRO A 197 1.41 -5.27 14.55
CA PRO A 197 1.55 -4.02 15.28
C PRO A 197 0.40 -3.81 16.28
N PRO A 198 0.65 -3.26 17.47
CA PRO A 198 -0.42 -2.89 18.40
C PRO A 198 -1.29 -1.80 17.79
N TYR A 199 -2.56 -1.78 18.14
CA TYR A 199 -3.52 -0.71 17.82
C TYR A 199 -3.78 -0.50 16.32
N MET A 200 -3.41 -1.44 15.46
CA MET A 200 -3.58 -1.28 14.01
C MET A 200 -4.99 -1.54 13.51
N ALA A 201 -5.74 -2.43 14.17
CA ALA A 201 -7.01 -2.95 13.65
C ALA A 201 -8.20 -2.16 14.16
N ASN A 202 -9.03 -1.68 13.23
CA ASN A 202 -10.37 -1.21 13.52
C ASN A 202 -11.32 -2.36 13.77
N LEU A 203 -11.13 -3.45 13.02
CA LEU A 203 -11.91 -4.66 13.11
C LEU A 203 -10.97 -5.87 13.14
N VAL A 204 -11.22 -6.78 14.07
CA VAL A 204 -10.65 -8.13 14.07
C VAL A 204 -11.79 -9.11 13.88
N VAL A 205 -11.63 -10.11 13.02
CA VAL A 205 -12.65 -11.15 12.80
C VAL A 205 -12.08 -12.55 12.94
N SER A 206 -12.88 -13.47 13.43
CA SER A 206 -12.57 -14.91 13.46
C SER A 206 -13.83 -15.74 13.29
N GLU A 207 -13.80 -16.65 12.31
CA GLU A 207 -14.84 -17.68 12.13
C GLU A 207 -14.68 -18.85 13.11
N SER A 208 -13.51 -19.01 13.72
CA SER A 208 -13.19 -20.16 14.58
C SER A 208 -12.39 -19.75 15.82
N PRO A 209 -12.98 -18.94 16.72
CA PRO A 209 -12.29 -18.45 17.91
C PRO A 209 -11.86 -19.58 18.87
N GLU A 210 -12.60 -20.70 18.90
CA GLU A 210 -12.27 -21.85 19.73
C GLU A 210 -10.96 -22.53 19.28
N GLN A 211 -10.75 -22.69 17.96
CA GLN A 211 -9.51 -23.27 17.41
C GLN A 211 -8.28 -22.41 17.74
N LEU A 212 -8.46 -21.11 17.88
CA LEU A 212 -7.43 -20.16 18.29
C LEU A 212 -7.23 -20.13 19.82
N GLY A 213 -8.07 -20.81 20.57
CA GLY A 213 -8.03 -20.79 22.03
C GLY A 213 -8.58 -19.51 22.67
N LEU A 214 -9.30 -18.67 21.91
CA LEU A 214 -9.92 -17.44 22.41
C LEU A 214 -11.01 -17.69 23.47
N THR A 215 -11.56 -18.90 23.48
CA THR A 215 -12.56 -19.35 24.48
C THR A 215 -11.95 -19.89 25.77
N THR A 216 -10.61 -20.08 25.83
CA THR A 216 -9.97 -20.78 26.96
C THR A 216 -8.73 -20.08 27.50
N LYS A 217 -8.00 -19.35 26.65
CA LYS A 217 -6.70 -18.77 26.99
C LYS A 217 -6.79 -17.24 27.13
N PRO A 218 -6.63 -16.68 28.34
CA PRO A 218 -6.61 -15.23 28.54
C PRO A 218 -5.54 -14.52 27.72
N THR A 219 -4.39 -15.17 27.47
CA THR A 219 -3.30 -14.63 26.64
C THR A 219 -3.71 -14.48 25.18
N ALA A 220 -4.55 -15.36 24.65
CA ALA A 220 -5.08 -15.26 23.29
C ALA A 220 -6.01 -14.03 23.14
N ILE A 221 -6.90 -13.82 24.13
CA ILE A 221 -7.77 -12.65 24.18
C ILE A 221 -6.95 -11.36 24.34
N ALA A 222 -5.91 -11.37 25.18
CA ALA A 222 -5.04 -10.23 25.37
C ALA A 222 -4.32 -9.85 24.05
N GLU A 223 -3.91 -10.83 23.26
CA GLU A 223 -3.29 -10.58 21.95
C GLU A 223 -4.29 -9.96 20.96
N VAL A 224 -5.50 -10.48 20.87
CA VAL A 224 -6.57 -9.86 20.07
C VAL A 224 -6.80 -8.41 20.51
N PHE A 225 -6.93 -8.18 21.82
CA PHE A 225 -7.16 -6.84 22.35
C PHE A 225 -5.97 -5.89 22.11
N ARG A 226 -4.72 -6.40 22.11
CA ARG A 226 -3.51 -5.63 21.84
C ARG A 226 -3.53 -4.97 20.46
N ILE A 227 -4.03 -5.68 19.45
CA ILE A 227 -4.08 -5.18 18.07
C ILE A 227 -5.29 -4.28 17.79
N LEU A 228 -6.31 -4.25 18.65
CA LEU A 228 -7.45 -3.35 18.52
C LEU A 228 -7.03 -1.90 18.76
N ARG A 229 -7.40 -1.01 17.84
CA ARG A 229 -7.16 0.43 18.01
C ARG A 229 -7.97 0.99 19.18
N PRO A 230 -7.49 2.04 19.87
CA PRO A 230 -8.31 2.82 20.80
C PRO A 230 -9.46 3.52 20.06
N TYR A 231 -10.37 4.06 20.82
CA TYR A 231 -11.55 4.78 20.31
C TYR A 231 -12.42 3.95 19.36
N GLY A 232 -12.73 2.71 19.76
CA GLY A 232 -13.76 1.89 19.14
C GLY A 232 -13.27 0.78 18.21
N GLY A 233 -12.02 0.30 18.34
CA GLY A 233 -11.62 -0.96 17.70
C GLY A 233 -12.41 -2.14 18.24
N THR A 234 -12.90 -3.04 17.37
CA THR A 234 -13.76 -4.17 17.74
C THR A 234 -13.22 -5.50 17.24
N ALA A 235 -13.47 -6.57 17.99
CA ALA A 235 -13.24 -7.94 17.53
C ALA A 235 -14.57 -8.69 17.48
N TRP A 236 -14.96 -9.11 16.27
CA TRP A 236 -16.09 -9.96 16.03
C TRP A 236 -15.64 -11.43 16.02
N LEU A 237 -16.14 -12.19 16.98
CA LEU A 237 -15.75 -13.58 17.21
C LEU A 237 -16.98 -14.46 17.05
N GLN A 238 -17.04 -15.26 15.99
CA GLN A 238 -18.17 -16.16 15.74
C GLN A 238 -18.33 -17.15 16.87
N GLY A 239 -19.58 -17.34 17.32
CA GLY A 239 -19.89 -18.32 18.35
C GLY A 239 -21.28 -18.14 18.95
N ASP A 240 -21.79 -19.21 19.52
CA ASP A 240 -23.04 -19.23 20.24
C ASP A 240 -22.94 -18.70 21.69
N GLY A 241 -24.04 -18.72 22.43
CA GLY A 241 -24.05 -18.26 23.82
C GLY A 241 -23.11 -19.05 24.74
N THR A 242 -22.87 -20.33 24.48
CA THR A 242 -21.90 -21.14 25.24
C THR A 242 -20.48 -20.67 25.03
N GLN A 243 -20.12 -20.36 23.80
CA GLN A 243 -18.83 -19.81 23.46
C GLN A 243 -18.66 -18.38 24.01
N HIS A 244 -19.72 -17.57 23.99
CA HIS A 244 -19.70 -16.24 24.60
C HIS A 244 -19.35 -16.31 26.10
N VAL A 245 -19.98 -17.19 26.88
CA VAL A 245 -19.67 -17.36 28.31
C VAL A 245 -18.20 -17.72 28.54
N LYS A 246 -17.63 -18.58 27.68
CA LYS A 246 -16.20 -18.93 27.75
C LYS A 246 -15.28 -17.74 27.41
N ILE A 247 -15.65 -16.94 26.37
CA ILE A 247 -14.92 -15.74 26.00
C ILE A 247 -14.98 -14.70 27.12
N ASP A 248 -16.15 -14.48 27.73
CA ASP A 248 -16.34 -13.57 28.85
C ASP A 248 -15.45 -13.95 30.04
N ALA A 249 -15.41 -15.24 30.39
CA ALA A 249 -14.53 -15.74 31.42
C ALA A 249 -13.03 -15.52 31.09
N ALA A 250 -12.65 -15.63 29.81
CA ALA A 250 -11.27 -15.40 29.36
C ALA A 250 -10.91 -13.89 29.39
N VAL A 251 -11.83 -13.03 29.00
CA VAL A 251 -11.69 -11.55 29.10
C VAL A 251 -11.52 -11.13 30.56
N GLY A 252 -12.35 -11.63 31.47
CA GLY A 252 -12.24 -11.34 32.90
C GLY A 252 -10.89 -11.76 33.50
N LYS A 253 -10.36 -12.91 33.10
CA LYS A 253 -9.04 -13.40 33.53
C LYS A 253 -7.89 -12.62 32.92
N ALA A 254 -8.04 -12.08 31.71
CA ALA A 254 -7.01 -11.30 31.02
C ALA A 254 -6.83 -9.90 31.64
N LYS A 255 -7.75 -9.42 32.49
CA LYS A 255 -7.71 -8.13 33.20
C LYS A 255 -7.45 -6.96 32.22
N LEU A 256 -8.13 -6.92 31.11
CA LEU A 256 -7.97 -5.91 30.06
C LEU A 256 -8.56 -4.58 30.52
N ALA A 257 -7.75 -3.53 30.50
CA ALA A 257 -8.23 -2.19 30.84
C ALA A 257 -9.21 -1.68 29.76
N GLN A 258 -10.39 -1.22 30.21
CA GLN A 258 -11.42 -0.64 29.34
C GLN A 258 -11.95 -1.58 28.24
N ALA A 259 -11.86 -2.89 28.43
CA ALA A 259 -12.49 -3.85 27.52
C ALA A 259 -13.99 -3.93 27.78
N GLU A 260 -14.79 -3.89 26.74
CA GLU A 260 -16.23 -4.17 26.77
C GLU A 260 -16.52 -5.41 25.93
N LEU A 261 -17.41 -6.27 26.42
CA LEU A 261 -17.84 -7.45 25.70
C LEU A 261 -19.37 -7.45 25.59
N LYS A 262 -19.86 -7.58 24.36
CA LYS A 262 -21.30 -7.72 24.05
C LYS A 262 -21.56 -9.08 23.42
N GLN A 263 -22.71 -9.68 23.77
CA GLN A 263 -23.20 -10.89 23.12
C GLN A 263 -24.16 -10.53 21.98
N GLY A 264 -23.87 -11.07 20.78
CA GLY A 264 -24.84 -11.12 19.68
C GLY A 264 -25.58 -12.46 19.63
N SER A 265 -26.32 -12.69 18.54
CA SER A 265 -27.06 -13.95 18.33
C SER A 265 -26.14 -15.16 18.12
N ASP A 266 -25.07 -14.95 17.34
CA ASP A 266 -24.11 -15.96 16.89
C ASP A 266 -22.66 -15.46 16.91
N TYR A 267 -22.37 -14.45 17.75
CA TYR A 267 -21.04 -13.87 17.91
C TYR A 267 -20.85 -13.21 19.28
N SER A 268 -19.62 -12.99 19.63
CA SER A 268 -19.20 -12.09 20.71
C SER A 268 -18.46 -10.90 20.11
N LEU A 269 -18.76 -9.68 20.59
CA LEU A 269 -18.12 -8.44 20.18
C LEU A 269 -17.29 -7.89 21.34
N LEU A 270 -15.97 -8.03 21.23
CA LEU A 270 -15.01 -7.42 22.16
C LEU A 270 -14.61 -6.05 21.62
N SER A 271 -14.73 -5.00 22.40
CA SER A 271 -14.38 -3.65 21.99
C SER A 271 -13.39 -2.96 22.93
N ARG A 272 -12.63 -2.02 22.36
CA ARG A 272 -11.75 -1.10 23.07
C ARG A 272 -12.30 0.32 22.94
N PRO A 273 -13.20 0.76 23.80
CA PRO A 273 -13.69 2.14 23.80
C PRO A 273 -12.65 3.09 24.40
N GLY A 274 -12.76 4.36 24.03
CA GLY A 274 -11.98 5.43 24.63
C GLY A 274 -10.49 5.45 24.36
N ALA A 275 -9.79 6.31 25.05
CA ALA A 275 -8.36 6.56 24.94
C ALA A 275 -7.52 5.44 25.59
N LEU A 276 -6.24 5.35 25.26
CA LEU A 276 -5.32 4.47 25.97
C LEU A 276 -5.11 4.96 27.41
N THR A 277 -5.02 4.02 28.34
CA THR A 277 -4.70 4.35 29.74
C THR A 277 -3.36 5.09 29.81
N GLY A 278 -3.35 6.27 30.46
CA GLY A 278 -2.17 7.11 30.57
C GLY A 278 -1.91 8.04 29.37
N SER A 279 -2.78 8.02 28.34
CA SER A 279 -2.75 9.05 27.29
C SER A 279 -3.47 10.30 27.74
N ALA A 280 -3.05 11.46 27.20
CA ALA A 280 -3.70 12.74 27.37
C ALA A 280 -3.89 13.43 26.02
N ASP A 281 -4.86 14.34 25.95
CA ASP A 281 -5.02 15.18 24.76
C ASP A 281 -3.85 16.16 24.67
N TRP A 282 -3.35 16.34 23.48
CA TRP A 282 -2.27 17.30 23.22
C TRP A 282 -2.88 18.70 23.09
N THR A 283 -2.86 19.44 24.18
CA THR A 283 -3.49 20.76 24.28
C THR A 283 -2.51 21.94 24.09
N HIS A 284 -1.19 21.68 24.14
CA HIS A 284 -0.11 22.68 24.02
C HIS A 284 1.06 22.07 23.25
N GLU A 285 2.06 22.91 22.91
CA GLU A 285 3.23 22.50 22.09
C GLU A 285 3.99 21.27 22.66
N TYR A 286 3.99 21.09 23.98
CA TYR A 286 4.63 19.98 24.70
C TYR A 286 3.64 19.10 25.49
N GLY A 287 2.38 19.08 25.07
CA GLY A 287 1.35 18.21 25.66
C GLY A 287 0.49 18.88 26.72
N ASP A 288 1.03 19.73 27.57
CA ASP A 288 0.28 20.50 28.58
C ASP A 288 0.77 21.94 28.72
N ALA A 289 0.09 22.74 29.55
CA ALA A 289 0.41 24.15 29.77
C ALA A 289 1.72 24.37 30.56
N SER A 290 2.27 23.34 31.21
CA SER A 290 3.52 23.43 31.96
C SER A 290 4.78 23.28 31.10
N ASN A 291 4.64 22.89 29.83
CA ASN A 291 5.75 22.62 28.90
C ASN A 291 6.75 21.57 29.43
N THR A 292 6.28 20.56 30.16
CA THR A 292 7.10 19.47 30.73
C THR A 292 6.88 18.15 29.99
#